data_125c6bce304a2f0472e8a9ad94204a7b
#
_entry.id   125c6bce304a2f0472e8a9ad94204a7b
#
_cell.length_a   1.000
_cell.length_b   1.000
_cell.length_c   1.000
_cell.angle_alpha   90.00
_cell.angle_beta   90.00
_cell.angle_gamma   90.00
#
_symmetry.space_group_name_H-M   'P 1'
#
loop_
_entity.id
_entity.type
_entity.pdbx_description
1 polymer ?
#
loop_
_entity_poly.entity_id
_entity_poly.type
_entity_poly.pdbx_seq_one_letter_code
_entity_poly.pdbx_strand_id
1 'polypeptide(L)'
;MANKEHLILLKQGVETWNKWRAENTDISPDLTWASLSKANLSGMDLSNVNLRGAFLRGSDLRNANLKRANLMGTNLNEANLSGALLEEANLSRANLISSTLSFANLSSAILTDSDLSKANLMESVLKGVKNLNIKQLTRVETLYSAALDSEIRDQVFKTNPQLFQKPEN
;
A
#
# COMPACT_ATOMS: atom_id res chain seq x y z
N MET A 1 -4.98 -20.10 -3.84
CA MET A 1 -3.95 -19.92 -4.90
C MET A 1 -4.50 -18.99 -5.94
N ALA A 2 -3.64 -18.12 -6.52
CA ALA A 2 -4.08 -17.21 -7.57
C ALA A 2 -4.83 -17.91 -8.69
N ASN A 3 -5.83 -17.23 -9.25
CA ASN A 3 -6.46 -17.67 -10.49
C ASN A 3 -5.43 -17.55 -11.63
N LYS A 4 -5.22 -18.64 -12.37
CA LYS A 4 -4.20 -18.72 -13.42
C LYS A 4 -4.48 -17.71 -14.57
N GLU A 5 -5.73 -17.54 -14.95
CA GLU A 5 -6.12 -16.61 -16.01
C GLU A 5 -5.87 -15.17 -15.61
N HIS A 6 -6.26 -14.77 -14.38
CA HIS A 6 -5.97 -13.43 -13.85
C HIS A 6 -4.47 -13.15 -13.79
N LEU A 7 -3.66 -14.15 -13.40
CA LEU A 7 -2.21 -13.99 -13.32
C LEU A 7 -1.58 -13.86 -14.72
N ILE A 8 -2.08 -14.60 -15.70
CA ILE A 8 -1.64 -14.49 -17.10
C ILE A 8 -1.96 -13.11 -17.65
N LEU A 9 -3.19 -12.61 -17.45
CA LEU A 9 -3.62 -11.29 -17.87
C LEU A 9 -2.76 -10.18 -17.24
N LEU A 10 -2.52 -10.26 -15.93
CA LEU A 10 -1.68 -9.29 -15.24
C LEU A 10 -0.27 -9.23 -15.82
N LYS A 11 0.32 -10.38 -16.15
CA LYS A 11 1.67 -10.47 -16.72
C LYS A 11 1.78 -9.94 -18.14
N GLN A 12 0.67 -9.75 -18.85
CA GLN A 12 0.66 -9.10 -20.17
C GLN A 12 0.85 -7.57 -20.08
N GLY A 13 0.83 -7.01 -18.89
CA GLY A 13 1.13 -5.59 -18.66
C GLY A 13 -0.10 -4.72 -18.43
N VAL A 14 0.17 -3.44 -18.14
CA VAL A 14 -0.83 -2.49 -17.63
C VAL A 14 -1.98 -2.25 -18.61
N GLU A 15 -1.69 -2.12 -19.89
CA GLU A 15 -2.72 -1.82 -20.92
C GLU A 15 -3.72 -2.98 -21.04
N THR A 16 -3.21 -4.21 -21.18
CA THR A 16 -4.06 -5.41 -21.29
C THR A 16 -4.87 -5.63 -20.03
N TRP A 17 -4.23 -5.50 -18.86
CA TRP A 17 -4.91 -5.66 -17.58
C TRP A 17 -6.00 -4.61 -17.39
N ASN A 18 -5.71 -3.32 -17.60
CA ASN A 18 -6.67 -2.24 -17.37
C ASN A 18 -7.85 -2.30 -18.36
N LYS A 19 -7.58 -2.68 -19.62
CA LYS A 19 -8.66 -2.92 -20.60
C LYS A 19 -9.58 -4.04 -20.10
N TRP A 20 -9.02 -5.18 -19.73
CA TRP A 20 -9.80 -6.29 -19.19
C TRP A 20 -10.59 -5.88 -17.94
N ARG A 21 -9.99 -5.11 -17.03
CA ARG A 21 -10.67 -4.58 -15.82
C ARG A 21 -11.87 -3.72 -16.19
N ALA A 22 -11.74 -2.84 -17.18
CA ALA A 22 -12.84 -1.98 -17.64
C ALA A 22 -14.01 -2.78 -18.24
N GLU A 23 -13.74 -3.91 -18.87
CA GLU A 23 -14.74 -4.80 -19.48
C GLU A 23 -15.33 -5.80 -18.46
N ASN A 24 -14.71 -6.00 -17.28
CA ASN A 24 -15.08 -7.02 -16.28
C ASN A 24 -15.20 -6.39 -14.87
N THR A 25 -16.01 -5.36 -14.74
CA THR A 25 -16.13 -4.55 -13.50
C THR A 25 -16.66 -5.35 -12.31
N ASP A 26 -17.48 -6.38 -12.55
CA ASP A 26 -18.10 -7.19 -11.51
C ASP A 26 -17.18 -8.31 -10.99
N ILE A 27 -16.04 -8.52 -11.66
CA ILE A 27 -15.08 -9.55 -11.25
C ILE A 27 -14.11 -8.98 -10.21
N SER A 28 -14.00 -9.67 -9.07
CA SER A 28 -12.93 -9.44 -8.10
C SER A 28 -11.77 -10.40 -8.40
N PRO A 29 -10.67 -9.93 -9.01
CA PRO A 29 -9.59 -10.82 -9.42
C PRO A 29 -8.91 -11.48 -8.23
N ASP A 30 -8.62 -12.77 -8.34
CA ASP A 30 -7.90 -13.52 -7.31
C ASP A 30 -6.42 -13.69 -7.70
N LEU A 31 -5.55 -13.05 -6.92
CA LEU A 31 -4.09 -13.10 -7.02
C LEU A 31 -3.48 -13.56 -5.68
N THR A 32 -4.22 -14.33 -4.88
CA THR A 32 -3.75 -14.84 -3.59
C THR A 32 -2.46 -15.64 -3.74
N TRP A 33 -1.46 -15.32 -2.91
CA TRP A 33 -0.14 -15.95 -2.92
C TRP A 33 0.63 -15.81 -4.24
N ALA A 34 0.24 -14.88 -5.12
CA ALA A 34 0.93 -14.68 -6.39
C ALA A 34 2.38 -14.24 -6.18
N SER A 35 3.28 -14.79 -6.99
CA SER A 35 4.70 -14.38 -7.03
C SER A 35 4.85 -13.19 -7.98
N LEU A 36 4.90 -11.99 -7.42
CA LEU A 36 4.94 -10.70 -8.12
C LEU A 36 6.13 -9.83 -7.64
N SER A 37 7.16 -10.46 -7.04
CA SER A 37 8.35 -9.75 -6.59
C SER A 37 9.04 -9.06 -7.77
N LYS A 38 9.38 -7.78 -7.58
CA LYS A 38 10.01 -6.92 -8.61
C LYS A 38 9.15 -6.72 -9.88
N ALA A 39 7.87 -7.08 -9.85
CA ALA A 39 6.97 -6.86 -10.98
C ALA A 39 6.69 -5.37 -11.18
N ASN A 40 6.55 -4.94 -12.43
CA ASN A 40 6.02 -3.63 -12.76
C ASN A 40 4.48 -3.70 -12.80
N LEU A 41 3.85 -3.09 -11.81
CA LEU A 41 2.41 -2.99 -11.63
C LEU A 41 1.95 -1.52 -11.61
N SER A 42 2.83 -0.61 -12.06
CA SER A 42 2.55 0.83 -12.03
C SER A 42 1.34 1.19 -12.88
N GLY A 43 0.45 2.02 -12.33
CA GLY A 43 -0.78 2.47 -12.99
C GLY A 43 -1.81 1.38 -13.25
N MET A 44 -1.64 0.17 -12.69
CA MET A 44 -2.63 -0.90 -12.83
C MET A 44 -3.89 -0.64 -11.98
N ASP A 45 -5.05 -0.98 -12.52
CA ASP A 45 -6.29 -1.05 -11.75
C ASP A 45 -6.38 -2.37 -10.98
N LEU A 46 -5.86 -2.34 -9.75
CA LEU A 46 -5.90 -3.44 -8.79
C LEU A 46 -7.02 -3.22 -7.75
N SER A 47 -8.04 -2.41 -8.06
CA SER A 47 -9.16 -2.18 -7.16
C SER A 47 -9.96 -3.46 -6.92
N ASN A 48 -10.36 -3.69 -5.67
CA ASN A 48 -11.07 -4.88 -5.21
C ASN A 48 -10.35 -6.21 -5.49
N VAL A 49 -9.06 -6.20 -5.85
CA VAL A 49 -8.27 -7.42 -6.11
C VAL A 49 -7.93 -8.12 -4.80
N ASN A 50 -8.01 -9.45 -4.79
CA ASN A 50 -7.54 -10.24 -3.67
C ASN A 50 -6.05 -10.59 -3.87
N LEU A 51 -5.17 -9.88 -3.15
CA LEU A 51 -3.71 -10.06 -3.12
C LEU A 51 -3.24 -10.70 -1.80
N ARG A 52 -4.16 -11.31 -1.03
CA ARG A 52 -3.81 -11.88 0.27
C ARG A 52 -2.58 -12.80 0.17
N GLY A 53 -1.57 -12.53 1.00
CA GLY A 53 -0.35 -13.32 1.08
C GLY A 53 0.54 -13.24 -0.16
N ALA A 54 0.26 -12.37 -1.12
CA ALA A 54 1.08 -12.22 -2.33
C ALA A 54 2.50 -11.73 -1.99
N PHE A 55 3.47 -12.11 -2.82
CA PHE A 55 4.85 -11.72 -2.73
C PHE A 55 5.11 -10.54 -3.68
N LEU A 56 5.16 -9.32 -3.12
CA LEU A 56 5.29 -8.04 -3.85
C LEU A 56 6.60 -7.32 -3.49
N ARG A 57 7.59 -8.05 -2.93
CA ARG A 57 8.86 -7.43 -2.54
C ARG A 57 9.51 -6.71 -3.72
N GLY A 58 9.85 -5.41 -3.51
CA GLY A 58 10.53 -4.58 -4.51
C GLY A 58 9.70 -4.33 -5.78
N SER A 59 8.39 -4.58 -5.78
CA SER A 59 7.53 -4.30 -6.93
C SER A 59 7.32 -2.80 -7.12
N ASP A 60 7.07 -2.39 -8.35
CA ASP A 60 6.66 -1.05 -8.70
C ASP A 60 5.13 -0.97 -8.76
N LEU A 61 4.54 -0.32 -7.77
CA LEU A 61 3.10 -0.08 -7.63
C LEU A 61 2.77 1.41 -7.71
N ARG A 62 3.66 2.22 -8.30
CA ARG A 62 3.44 3.67 -8.42
C ARG A 62 2.14 3.96 -9.14
N ASN A 63 1.33 4.85 -8.53
CA ASN A 63 0.04 5.27 -9.07
C ASN A 63 -0.95 4.11 -9.33
N ALA A 64 -0.71 2.91 -8.78
CA ALA A 64 -1.66 1.81 -8.89
C ALA A 64 -2.94 2.13 -8.12
N ASN A 65 -4.09 1.73 -8.67
CA ASN A 65 -5.35 1.79 -7.97
C ASN A 65 -5.55 0.50 -7.15
N LEU A 66 -5.34 0.58 -5.85
CA LEU A 66 -5.48 -0.52 -4.88
C LEU A 66 -6.69 -0.30 -3.95
N LYS A 67 -7.66 0.53 -4.35
CA LYS A 67 -8.86 0.80 -3.54
C LYS A 67 -9.58 -0.49 -3.19
N ARG A 68 -9.88 -0.67 -1.89
CA ARG A 68 -10.55 -1.87 -1.37
C ARG A 68 -9.84 -3.19 -1.66
N ALA A 69 -8.58 -3.16 -2.10
CA ALA A 69 -7.81 -4.39 -2.31
C ALA A 69 -7.58 -5.13 -0.99
N ASN A 70 -7.59 -6.45 -1.04
CA ASN A 70 -7.20 -7.27 0.09
C ASN A 70 -5.70 -7.58 0.02
N LEU A 71 -4.90 -6.83 0.77
CA LEU A 71 -3.46 -6.95 0.89
C LEU A 71 -3.05 -7.62 2.22
N MET A 72 -3.96 -8.37 2.86
CA MET A 72 -3.68 -8.99 4.15
C MET A 72 -2.50 -9.97 4.07
N GLY A 73 -1.49 -9.75 4.91
CA GLY A 73 -0.30 -10.60 4.98
C GLY A 73 0.59 -10.57 3.75
N THR A 74 0.45 -9.58 2.87
CA THR A 74 1.34 -9.40 1.72
C THR A 74 2.75 -9.01 2.13
N ASN A 75 3.73 -9.45 1.35
CA ASN A 75 5.09 -8.98 1.48
C ASN A 75 5.34 -7.82 0.49
N LEU A 76 5.26 -6.60 0.99
CA LEU A 76 5.51 -5.34 0.28
C LEU A 76 6.87 -4.71 0.66
N ASN A 77 7.78 -5.48 1.25
CA ASN A 77 9.10 -4.99 1.61
C ASN A 77 9.80 -4.36 0.40
N GLU A 78 10.34 -3.15 0.56
CA GLU A 78 11.02 -2.40 -0.50
C GLU A 78 10.13 -2.06 -1.73
N ALA A 79 8.82 -2.26 -1.67
CA ALA A 79 7.92 -1.92 -2.77
C ALA A 79 7.75 -0.40 -2.91
N ASN A 80 7.59 0.08 -4.15
CA ASN A 80 7.29 1.48 -4.41
C ASN A 80 5.79 1.67 -4.65
N LEU A 81 5.10 2.26 -3.68
CA LEU A 81 3.67 2.59 -3.70
C LEU A 81 3.44 4.11 -3.82
N SER A 82 4.42 4.86 -4.33
CA SER A 82 4.28 6.33 -4.43
C SER A 82 3.05 6.70 -5.26
N GLY A 83 2.20 7.56 -4.71
CA GLY A 83 0.96 7.99 -5.35
C GLY A 83 -0.11 6.91 -5.48
N ALA A 84 0.07 5.71 -4.92
CA ALA A 84 -0.93 4.65 -4.99
C ALA A 84 -2.22 5.02 -4.25
N LEU A 85 -3.37 4.57 -4.77
CA LEU A 85 -4.68 4.73 -4.17
C LEU A 85 -4.99 3.48 -3.33
N LEU A 86 -4.94 3.62 -2.00
CA LEU A 86 -5.10 2.52 -1.03
C LEU A 86 -6.34 2.74 -0.13
N GLU A 87 -7.29 3.58 -0.57
CA GLU A 87 -8.49 3.86 0.22
C GLU A 87 -9.25 2.58 0.52
N GLU A 88 -9.59 2.39 1.77
CA GLU A 88 -10.30 1.22 2.30
C GLU A 88 -9.58 -0.12 2.06
N ALA A 89 -8.31 -0.14 1.64
CA ALA A 89 -7.53 -1.37 1.45
C ALA A 89 -7.26 -2.07 2.80
N ASN A 90 -7.25 -3.40 2.78
CA ASN A 90 -6.89 -4.19 3.95
C ASN A 90 -5.40 -4.57 3.90
N LEU A 91 -4.58 -3.87 4.67
CA LEU A 91 -3.13 -4.10 4.83
C LEU A 91 -2.80 -4.80 6.16
N SER A 92 -3.78 -5.46 6.79
CA SER A 92 -3.54 -6.17 8.05
C SER A 92 -2.40 -7.18 7.90
N ARG A 93 -1.44 -7.14 8.82
CA ARG A 93 -0.24 -8.01 8.84
C ARG A 93 0.62 -7.93 7.56
N ALA A 94 0.48 -6.87 6.77
CA ALA A 94 1.35 -6.64 5.63
C ALA A 94 2.76 -6.23 6.10
N ASN A 95 3.78 -6.73 5.40
CA ASN A 95 5.14 -6.28 5.59
C ASN A 95 5.43 -5.12 4.64
N LEU A 96 5.48 -3.90 5.18
CA LEU A 96 5.75 -2.65 4.45
C LEU A 96 7.14 -2.09 4.80
N ILE A 97 8.05 -2.92 5.34
CA ILE A 97 9.39 -2.48 5.74
C ILE A 97 10.11 -1.85 4.55
N SER A 98 10.66 -0.66 4.74
CA SER A 98 11.40 0.10 3.72
C SER A 98 10.62 0.36 2.42
N SER A 99 9.30 0.29 2.45
CA SER A 99 8.46 0.65 1.30
C SER A 99 8.37 2.17 1.14
N THR A 100 8.14 2.63 -0.08
CA THR A 100 7.88 4.03 -0.37
C THR A 100 6.38 4.24 -0.57
N LEU A 101 5.76 5.02 0.32
CA LEU A 101 4.33 5.37 0.32
C LEU A 101 4.13 6.88 0.17
N SER A 102 5.14 7.59 -0.37
CA SER A 102 5.04 9.03 -0.57
C SER A 102 3.85 9.37 -1.47
N PHE A 103 3.06 10.38 -1.08
CA PHE A 103 1.85 10.80 -1.79
C PHE A 103 0.74 9.74 -1.89
N ALA A 104 0.88 8.59 -1.23
CA ALA A 104 -0.14 7.54 -1.27
C ALA A 104 -1.38 7.94 -0.45
N ASN A 105 -2.55 7.54 -0.92
CA ASN A 105 -3.80 7.74 -0.19
C ASN A 105 -4.23 6.44 0.52
N LEU A 106 -4.03 6.40 1.84
CA LEU A 106 -4.43 5.30 2.72
C LEU A 106 -5.71 5.60 3.52
N SER A 107 -6.53 6.58 3.09
CA SER A 107 -7.71 6.97 3.85
C SER A 107 -8.60 5.75 4.13
N SER A 108 -8.98 5.58 5.39
CA SER A 108 -9.81 4.45 5.86
C SER A 108 -9.22 3.05 5.64
N ALA A 109 -7.95 2.92 5.26
CA ALA A 109 -7.26 1.64 5.15
C ALA A 109 -7.15 0.95 6.53
N ILE A 110 -6.96 -0.37 6.52
CA ILE A 110 -6.80 -1.19 7.74
C ILE A 110 -5.32 -1.57 7.87
N LEU A 111 -4.66 -1.12 8.94
CA LEU A 111 -3.24 -1.37 9.20
C LEU A 111 -2.98 -2.24 10.45
N THR A 112 -3.93 -3.10 10.81
CA THR A 112 -3.79 -4.00 11.97
C THR A 112 -2.52 -4.84 11.85
N ASP A 113 -1.62 -4.71 12.83
CA ASP A 113 -0.37 -5.47 12.91
C ASP A 113 0.54 -5.39 11.65
N SER A 114 0.38 -4.37 10.81
CA SER A 114 1.30 -4.14 9.70
C SER A 114 2.64 -3.61 10.19
N ASP A 115 3.72 -3.98 9.51
CA ASP A 115 5.06 -3.46 9.82
C ASP A 115 5.42 -2.34 8.84
N LEU A 116 5.43 -1.10 9.35
CA LEU A 116 5.78 0.12 8.63
C LEU A 116 7.24 0.57 8.89
N SER A 117 8.08 -0.29 9.48
CA SER A 117 9.44 0.10 9.84
C SER A 117 10.21 0.61 8.63
N LYS A 118 10.81 1.80 8.76
CA LYS A 118 11.53 2.50 7.69
C LYS A 118 10.68 2.80 6.43
N ALA A 119 9.37 2.74 6.51
CA ALA A 119 8.51 3.16 5.40
C ALA A 119 8.55 4.69 5.25
N ASN A 120 8.63 5.16 4.02
CA ASN A 120 8.53 6.59 3.71
C ASN A 120 7.06 6.96 3.48
N LEU A 121 6.49 7.75 4.39
CA LEU A 121 5.11 8.22 4.36
C LEU A 121 5.00 9.73 4.06
N MET A 122 6.01 10.32 3.43
CA MET A 122 6.02 11.73 3.08
C MET A 122 4.78 12.10 2.25
N GLU A 123 4.06 13.15 2.67
CA GLU A 123 2.89 13.69 1.97
C GLU A 123 1.75 12.68 1.73
N SER A 124 1.75 11.56 2.47
CA SER A 124 0.68 10.56 2.40
C SER A 124 -0.56 10.98 3.18
N VAL A 125 -1.70 10.38 2.84
CA VAL A 125 -2.97 10.61 3.54
C VAL A 125 -3.33 9.38 4.36
N LEU A 126 -3.35 9.52 5.70
CA LEU A 126 -3.68 8.46 6.67
C LEU A 126 -4.94 8.80 7.49
N LYS A 127 -5.84 9.60 6.94
CA LYS A 127 -7.09 9.98 7.62
C LYS A 127 -8.03 8.79 7.79
N GLY A 128 -8.55 8.60 9.00
CA GLY A 128 -9.49 7.54 9.31
C GLY A 128 -8.91 6.12 9.19
N VAL A 129 -7.59 5.97 9.18
CA VAL A 129 -6.93 4.64 9.14
C VAL A 129 -7.32 3.84 10.38
N LYS A 130 -7.72 2.58 10.16
CA LYS A 130 -8.20 1.70 11.22
C LYS A 130 -7.04 0.88 11.82
N ASN A 131 -7.06 0.76 13.16
CA ASN A 131 -6.13 -0.06 13.93
C ASN A 131 -4.64 0.29 13.71
N LEU A 132 -4.37 1.57 13.42
CA LEU A 132 -3.02 2.11 13.40
C LEU A 132 -2.63 2.52 14.83
N ASN A 133 -1.50 2.07 15.30
CA ASN A 133 -0.98 2.43 16.62
C ASN A 133 0.30 3.27 16.52
N ILE A 134 0.61 4.00 17.59
CA ILE A 134 1.76 4.90 17.66
C ILE A 134 3.08 4.16 17.41
N LYS A 135 3.22 2.93 17.93
CA LYS A 135 4.46 2.15 17.78
C LYS A 135 4.78 1.83 16.32
N GLN A 136 3.76 1.68 15.47
CA GLN A 136 3.96 1.51 14.02
C GLN A 136 4.54 2.79 13.42
N LEU A 137 4.00 3.96 13.80
CA LEU A 137 4.43 5.25 13.25
C LEU A 137 5.78 5.73 13.78
N THR A 138 6.18 5.36 15.01
CA THR A 138 7.50 5.77 15.54
C THR A 138 8.68 5.08 14.87
N ARG A 139 8.42 4.08 14.02
CA ARG A 139 9.44 3.30 13.31
C ARG A 139 9.58 3.68 11.84
N VAL A 140 8.71 4.55 11.33
CA VAL A 140 8.77 4.98 9.92
C VAL A 140 9.98 5.87 9.66
N GLU A 141 10.35 6.02 8.41
CA GLU A 141 11.43 6.91 8.00
C GLU A 141 11.02 8.37 8.16
N THR A 142 9.83 8.74 7.67
CA THR A 142 9.31 10.11 7.73
C THR A 142 7.79 10.16 7.68
N LEU A 143 7.24 11.22 8.30
CA LEU A 143 5.84 11.66 8.25
C LEU A 143 5.76 13.11 7.76
N TYR A 144 6.80 13.59 7.08
CA TYR A 144 6.82 14.97 6.60
C TYR A 144 5.58 15.27 5.74
N SER A 145 4.82 16.30 6.13
CA SER A 145 3.57 16.69 5.48
C SER A 145 2.49 15.60 5.38
N ALA A 146 2.62 14.47 6.10
CA ALA A 146 1.60 13.44 6.12
C ALA A 146 0.32 13.92 6.83
N ALA A 147 -0.84 13.62 6.25
CA ALA A 147 -2.14 13.96 6.81
C ALA A 147 -2.63 12.83 7.74
N LEU A 148 -2.51 13.01 9.04
CA LEU A 148 -2.96 12.11 10.10
C LEU A 148 -4.20 12.68 10.81
N ASP A 149 -4.95 11.84 11.52
CA ASP A 149 -5.92 12.30 12.50
C ASP A 149 -5.20 13.00 13.65
N SER A 150 -5.81 14.09 14.16
CA SER A 150 -5.15 14.99 15.12
C SER A 150 -4.63 14.26 16.36
N GLU A 151 -5.43 13.35 16.92
CA GLU A 151 -5.07 12.61 18.12
C GLU A 151 -3.78 11.78 17.93
N ILE A 152 -3.69 11.02 16.83
CA ILE A 152 -2.51 10.20 16.51
C ILE A 152 -1.32 11.11 16.21
N ARG A 153 -1.53 12.16 15.41
CA ARG A 153 -0.49 13.14 15.05
C ARG A 153 0.14 13.75 16.30
N ASP A 154 -0.68 14.24 17.22
CA ASP A 154 -0.20 14.94 18.41
C ASP A 154 0.56 14.00 19.36
N GLN A 155 0.12 12.74 19.46
CA GLN A 155 0.81 11.73 20.26
C GLN A 155 2.18 11.37 19.66
N VAL A 156 2.27 11.16 18.34
CA VAL A 156 3.54 10.88 17.66
C VAL A 156 4.46 12.10 17.70
N PHE A 157 3.94 13.30 17.47
CA PHE A 157 4.73 14.54 17.49
C PHE A 157 5.36 14.80 18.86
N LYS A 158 4.67 14.46 19.94
CA LYS A 158 5.15 14.60 21.33
C LYS A 158 6.44 13.82 21.60
N THR A 159 6.57 12.64 21.00
CA THR A 159 7.69 11.72 21.25
C THR A 159 8.72 11.70 20.13
N ASN A 160 8.30 11.97 18.88
CA ASN A 160 9.10 11.84 17.68
C ASN A 160 8.90 13.05 16.72
N PRO A 161 9.14 14.31 17.16
CA PRO A 161 8.90 15.50 16.34
C PRO A 161 9.74 15.54 15.06
N GLN A 162 10.91 14.89 15.06
CA GLN A 162 11.81 14.81 13.91
C GLN A 162 11.16 14.09 12.68
N LEU A 163 10.19 13.21 12.90
CA LEU A 163 9.50 12.51 11.80
C LEU A 163 8.68 13.46 10.91
N PHE A 164 8.34 14.65 11.43
CA PHE A 164 7.55 15.67 10.73
C PHE A 164 8.43 16.75 10.08
N GLN A 165 9.75 16.67 10.24
CA GLN A 165 10.69 17.56 9.59
C GLN A 165 10.93 17.13 8.15
N LYS A 166 11.23 18.10 7.29
CA LYS A 166 11.61 17.80 5.91
C LYS A 166 12.89 16.96 5.90
N PRO A 167 12.90 15.82 5.23
CA PRO A 167 14.13 15.03 5.09
C PRO A 167 15.24 15.86 4.45
N GLU A 168 16.46 15.74 4.99
CA GLU A 168 17.64 16.30 4.35
C GLU A 168 17.93 15.52 3.05
N ASN A 169 18.21 16.25 1.97
CA ASN A 169 18.54 15.67 0.66
C ASN A 169 19.90 14.98 0.67
#